data_235a8016b36df9d8a6835311cebb9143
#
_entry.id   235a8016b36df9d8a6835311cebb9143
#
_cell.length_a   1.000
_cell.length_b   1.000
_cell.length_c   1.000
_cell.angle_alpha   90.00
_cell.angle_beta   90.00
_cell.angle_gamma   90.00
#
_symmetry.space_group_name_H-M   'P 1'
#
loop_
_entity.id
_entity.type
_entity.pdbx_description
1 polymer ?
#
loop_
_entity_poly.entity_id
_entity_poly.type
_entity_poly.pdbx_seq_one_letter_code
_entity_poly.pdbx_strand_id
1 'polypeptide(L)'
;MSPAWAQAFALVFDPYNIWVMLAASLFGLFVGAVPGLTATMATALLVPVTFFMAPIPAIAAIVTATAMAIFSGDIPGCLMRMPGTPASAAYTDEAYAMTKKGQAETALGAGLVFSAVGGLFGTAVLILAAPTLAEFALKFSSFEYFWLVLLGLTCAVFMTSDRPLKGFVSLLLGLLVACVGLGNPAGFPRFTFGNIEMLGGIGMIPLMIGMFAISEIIRFAVDTDPPLKIVDKPLGNVFKGMWGLAKKYPIQILRGSALGTLVGALPGAGADIAAWMSYAISKKFSKEPEKFGTGHVEGIVESGSANNSALAGAWIPALVFGIPGDSITAIVIGVLYMKNMNPGPSLFTNNPQNIYAVYLLFIIANIIMIPLGWWCIKVSKQILKVPRNMLMPVIMLFCVVGSFAINNTAFDVTVMLVAGVVAFVLEENGFPIAPAILGVVLGGMLEENFITSMIKSDGSLGAFFARPVAATLAALTLAVWFLPLLIRRLRALAGV
;
A
#
# COMPACT_ATOMS: atom_id res chain seq x y z
N MET A 1 -17.52 10.29 26.56
CA MET A 1 -16.97 9.35 25.54
C MET A 1 -18.03 8.32 25.23
N SER A 2 -18.30 8.00 23.97
CA SER A 2 -19.19 6.88 23.66
C SER A 2 -18.58 5.56 24.16
N PRO A 3 -19.40 4.55 24.54
CA PRO A 3 -18.89 3.27 25.03
C PRO A 3 -17.88 2.61 24.06
N ALA A 4 -18.08 2.81 22.76
CA ALA A 4 -17.18 2.25 21.72
C ALA A 4 -15.77 2.87 21.74
N TRP A 5 -15.62 4.15 22.06
CA TRP A 5 -14.29 4.77 22.24
C TRP A 5 -13.57 4.21 23.47
N ALA A 6 -14.28 4.02 24.59
CA ALA A 6 -13.67 3.44 25.79
C ALA A 6 -13.17 2.01 25.53
N GLN A 7 -13.94 1.21 24.79
CA GLN A 7 -13.54 -0.12 24.37
C GLN A 7 -12.33 -0.07 23.41
N ALA A 8 -12.31 0.85 22.45
CA ALA A 8 -11.18 1.02 21.54
C ALA A 8 -9.89 1.37 22.29
N PHE A 9 -9.95 2.27 23.26
CA PHE A 9 -8.81 2.57 24.12
C PHE A 9 -8.33 1.36 24.91
N ALA A 10 -9.23 0.59 25.52
CA ALA A 10 -8.88 -0.63 26.25
C ALA A 10 -8.19 -1.66 25.34
N LEU A 11 -8.68 -1.85 24.12
CA LEU A 11 -8.09 -2.76 23.14
C LEU A 11 -6.70 -2.31 22.67
N VAL A 12 -6.51 -1.02 22.42
CA VAL A 12 -5.24 -0.51 21.88
C VAL A 12 -4.17 -0.43 22.95
N PHE A 13 -4.51 -0.04 24.16
CA PHE A 13 -3.57 0.10 25.28
C PHE A 13 -3.42 -1.17 26.12
N ASP A 14 -3.95 -2.31 25.65
CA ASP A 14 -3.64 -3.60 26.22
C ASP A 14 -2.12 -3.87 26.16
N PRO A 15 -1.49 -4.35 27.24
CA PRO A 15 -0.05 -4.58 27.29
C PRO A 15 0.47 -5.49 26.17
N TYR A 16 -0.28 -6.53 25.79
CA TYR A 16 0.08 -7.39 24.67
C TYR A 16 0.10 -6.62 23.36
N ASN A 17 -0.91 -5.78 23.12
CA ASN A 17 -0.98 -4.97 21.89
C ASN A 17 0.16 -3.94 21.82
N ILE A 18 0.53 -3.32 22.93
CA ILE A 18 1.70 -2.41 23.00
C ILE A 18 2.98 -3.13 22.60
N TRP A 19 3.22 -4.34 23.11
CA TRP A 19 4.36 -5.15 22.72
C TRP A 19 4.36 -5.52 21.24
N VAL A 20 3.20 -5.90 20.71
CA VAL A 20 3.02 -6.18 19.27
C VAL A 20 3.36 -4.95 18.43
N MET A 21 2.84 -3.77 18.81
CA MET A 21 3.14 -2.52 18.11
C MET A 21 4.63 -2.19 18.10
N LEU A 22 5.31 -2.34 19.25
CA LEU A 22 6.75 -2.07 19.35
C LEU A 22 7.56 -3.07 18.51
N ALA A 23 7.27 -4.36 18.63
CA ALA A 23 7.97 -5.41 17.88
C ALA A 23 7.76 -5.24 16.36
N ALA A 24 6.53 -4.99 15.94
CA ALA A 24 6.20 -4.74 14.54
C ALA A 24 6.81 -3.44 14.01
N SER A 25 6.89 -2.40 14.83
CA SER A 25 7.59 -1.15 14.49
C SER A 25 9.07 -1.40 14.24
N LEU A 26 9.76 -2.13 15.10
CA LEU A 26 11.17 -2.47 14.93
C LEU A 26 11.39 -3.34 13.68
N PHE A 27 10.51 -4.30 13.45
CA PHE A 27 10.52 -5.11 12.23
C PHE A 27 10.34 -4.27 10.98
N GLY A 28 9.35 -3.36 10.95
CA GLY A 28 9.12 -2.45 9.84
C GLY A 28 10.31 -1.53 9.55
N LEU A 29 10.91 -0.94 10.61
CA LEU A 29 12.11 -0.13 10.50
C LEU A 29 13.29 -0.93 9.92
N PHE A 30 13.46 -2.16 10.37
CA PHE A 30 14.52 -3.02 9.87
C PHE A 30 14.31 -3.37 8.39
N VAL A 31 13.10 -3.84 8.02
CA VAL A 31 12.82 -4.26 6.64
C VAL A 31 12.94 -3.07 5.68
N GLY A 32 12.35 -1.93 5.99
CA GLY A 32 12.42 -0.76 5.10
C GLY A 32 13.81 -0.15 4.99
N ALA A 33 14.65 -0.27 6.03
CA ALA A 33 16.03 0.21 6.00
C ALA A 33 16.97 -0.72 5.19
N VAL A 34 16.59 -1.95 4.91
CA VAL A 34 17.38 -2.86 4.07
C VAL A 34 17.01 -2.64 2.60
N PRO A 35 17.94 -2.18 1.74
CA PRO A 35 17.65 -1.94 0.34
C PRO A 35 17.12 -3.22 -0.36
N GLY A 36 16.09 -3.08 -1.19
CA GLY A 36 15.46 -4.19 -1.89
C GLY A 36 14.35 -4.90 -1.10
N LEU A 37 14.15 -4.58 0.20
CA LEU A 37 12.98 -5.02 0.94
C LEU A 37 11.96 -3.88 1.00
N THR A 38 10.78 -4.09 0.44
CA THR A 38 9.75 -3.04 0.36
C THR A 38 8.81 -3.06 1.57
N ALA A 39 8.05 -1.96 1.77
CA ALA A 39 7.01 -1.91 2.79
C ALA A 39 5.89 -2.94 2.52
N THR A 40 5.59 -3.20 1.25
CA THR A 40 4.64 -4.25 0.85
C THR A 40 5.13 -5.63 1.29
N MET A 41 6.42 -5.91 1.09
CA MET A 41 7.04 -7.16 1.54
C MET A 41 7.02 -7.28 3.07
N ALA A 42 7.32 -6.20 3.80
CA ALA A 42 7.20 -6.18 5.26
C ALA A 42 5.78 -6.57 5.72
N THR A 43 4.77 -6.01 5.05
CA THR A 43 3.36 -6.32 5.33
C THR A 43 3.04 -7.77 5.02
N ALA A 44 3.44 -8.29 3.85
CA ALA A 44 3.20 -9.67 3.45
C ALA A 44 3.84 -10.70 4.42
N LEU A 45 5.06 -10.42 4.90
CA LEU A 45 5.76 -11.27 5.86
C LEU A 45 5.10 -11.31 7.25
N LEU A 46 4.35 -10.28 7.61
CA LEU A 46 3.61 -10.26 8.87
C LEU A 46 2.29 -11.03 8.80
N VAL A 47 1.72 -11.26 7.62
CA VAL A 47 0.42 -11.94 7.49
C VAL A 47 0.40 -13.29 8.21
N PRO A 48 1.37 -14.21 8.00
CA PRO A 48 1.41 -15.48 8.72
C PRO A 48 1.44 -15.32 10.24
N VAL A 49 2.19 -14.33 10.74
CA VAL A 49 2.30 -14.04 12.17
C VAL A 49 0.96 -13.53 12.71
N THR A 50 0.30 -12.66 11.94
CA THR A 50 -1.01 -12.10 12.32
C THR A 50 -2.12 -13.14 12.35
N PHE A 51 -1.95 -14.28 11.68
CA PHE A 51 -2.94 -15.36 11.70
C PHE A 51 -3.26 -15.83 13.12
N PHE A 52 -2.27 -15.93 13.99
CA PHE A 52 -2.41 -16.40 15.38
C PHE A 52 -2.82 -15.28 16.35
N MET A 53 -2.95 -14.04 15.91
CA MET A 53 -3.28 -12.89 16.75
C MET A 53 -4.79 -12.61 16.75
N ALA A 54 -5.27 -11.95 17.81
CA ALA A 54 -6.60 -11.35 17.82
C ALA A 54 -6.71 -10.21 16.76
N PRO A 55 -7.92 -9.77 16.36
CA PRO A 55 -8.09 -8.80 15.29
C PRO A 55 -7.31 -7.49 15.47
N ILE A 56 -7.40 -6.85 16.63
CA ILE A 56 -6.75 -5.55 16.86
C ILE A 56 -5.23 -5.64 16.92
N PRO A 57 -4.60 -6.58 17.64
CA PRO A 57 -3.14 -6.80 17.55
C PRO A 57 -2.64 -7.13 16.13
N ALA A 58 -3.40 -7.89 15.35
CA ALA A 58 -3.05 -8.18 13.96
C ALA A 58 -2.97 -6.91 13.10
N ILE A 59 -3.99 -6.04 13.22
CA ILE A 59 -4.03 -4.76 12.52
C ILE A 59 -2.94 -3.82 13.06
N ALA A 60 -2.73 -3.80 14.37
CA ALA A 60 -1.69 -3.00 15.00
C ALA A 60 -0.30 -3.35 14.45
N ALA A 61 0.01 -4.65 14.32
CA ALA A 61 1.26 -5.11 13.73
C ALA A 61 1.45 -4.58 12.30
N ILE A 62 0.41 -4.68 11.47
CA ILE A 62 0.47 -4.25 10.08
C ILE A 62 0.62 -2.73 9.97
N VAL A 63 -0.23 -1.96 10.65
CA VAL A 63 -0.22 -0.48 10.59
C VAL A 63 1.12 0.07 11.04
N THR A 64 1.63 -0.40 12.18
CA THR A 64 2.89 0.11 12.71
C THR A 64 4.09 -0.31 11.87
N ALA A 65 4.17 -1.58 11.45
CA ALA A 65 5.26 -2.04 10.60
C ALA A 65 5.28 -1.31 9.25
N THR A 66 4.12 -1.11 8.64
CA THR A 66 4.02 -0.44 7.34
C THR A 66 4.43 1.02 7.43
N ALA A 67 3.88 1.77 8.40
CA ALA A 67 4.24 3.16 8.61
C ALA A 67 5.75 3.34 8.83
N MET A 68 6.35 2.44 9.61
CA MET A 68 7.79 2.43 9.87
C MET A 68 8.62 2.05 8.65
N ALA A 69 8.19 1.05 7.87
CA ALA A 69 8.91 0.60 6.68
C ALA A 69 8.90 1.66 5.58
N ILE A 70 7.79 2.39 5.43
CA ILE A 70 7.69 3.51 4.48
C ILE A 70 8.73 4.59 4.80
N PHE A 71 8.80 5.03 6.06
CA PHE A 71 9.80 6.01 6.48
C PHE A 71 11.23 5.48 6.37
N SER A 72 11.49 4.27 6.89
CA SER A 72 12.88 3.76 6.97
C SER A 72 13.50 3.47 5.61
N GLY A 73 12.68 3.34 4.56
CA GLY A 73 13.13 3.29 3.16
C GLY A 73 13.90 4.52 2.69
N ASP A 74 13.78 5.65 3.39
CA ASP A 74 14.55 6.86 3.11
C ASP A 74 16.03 6.73 3.53
N ILE A 75 16.32 5.88 4.52
CA ILE A 75 17.66 5.74 5.10
C ILE A 75 18.68 5.26 4.07
N PRO A 76 18.49 4.13 3.37
CA PRO A 76 19.44 3.68 2.35
C PRO A 76 19.49 4.63 1.16
N GLY A 77 18.37 5.27 0.79
CA GLY A 77 18.35 6.31 -0.24
C GLY A 77 19.28 7.46 0.10
N CYS A 78 19.21 7.96 1.33
CA CYS A 78 20.02 9.06 1.82
C CYS A 78 21.52 8.68 1.94
N LEU A 79 21.84 7.51 2.49
CA LEU A 79 23.23 7.13 2.81
C LEU A 79 23.97 6.44 1.67
N MET A 80 23.28 5.79 0.73
CA MET A 80 23.88 4.96 -0.31
C MET A 80 23.37 5.24 -1.73
N ARG A 81 22.42 6.17 -1.89
CA ARG A 81 21.71 6.44 -3.15
C ARG A 81 20.90 5.23 -3.66
N MET A 82 20.47 4.36 -2.77
CA MET A 82 19.66 3.20 -3.10
C MET A 82 18.35 3.29 -2.33
N PRO A 83 17.24 3.65 -2.98
CA PRO A 83 15.96 3.78 -2.29
C PRO A 83 15.54 2.43 -1.68
N GLY A 84 15.04 2.44 -0.45
CA GLY A 84 14.48 1.26 0.20
C GLY A 84 13.04 0.98 -0.26
N THR A 85 12.32 2.01 -0.72
CA THR A 85 10.96 1.89 -1.25
C THR A 85 10.84 2.65 -2.57
N PRO A 86 9.88 2.30 -3.45
CA PRO A 86 9.64 3.05 -4.67
C PRO A 86 9.25 4.52 -4.41
N ALA A 87 8.56 4.79 -3.30
CA ALA A 87 8.23 6.15 -2.87
C ALA A 87 9.47 6.98 -2.54
N SER A 88 10.43 6.41 -1.79
CA SER A 88 11.66 7.10 -1.41
C SER A 88 12.54 7.41 -2.62
N ALA A 89 12.39 6.65 -3.71
CA ALA A 89 13.12 6.90 -4.96
C ALA A 89 12.86 8.31 -5.52
N ALA A 90 11.67 8.87 -5.29
CA ALA A 90 11.28 10.19 -5.78
C ALA A 90 12.24 11.32 -5.32
N TYR A 91 12.80 11.22 -4.14
CA TYR A 91 13.66 12.24 -3.53
C TYR A 91 15.02 11.71 -3.05
N THR A 92 15.36 10.48 -3.44
CA THR A 92 16.66 9.86 -3.11
C THR A 92 17.83 10.70 -3.59
N ASP A 93 17.77 11.26 -4.80
CA ASP A 93 18.85 12.09 -5.35
C ASP A 93 19.07 13.35 -4.51
N GLU A 94 17.99 13.97 -4.01
CA GLU A 94 18.09 15.11 -3.09
C GLU A 94 18.75 14.72 -1.77
N ALA A 95 18.24 13.65 -1.14
CA ALA A 95 18.73 13.18 0.14
C ALA A 95 20.22 12.78 0.07
N TYR A 96 20.62 12.11 -1.00
CA TYR A 96 22.01 11.72 -1.22
C TYR A 96 22.92 12.91 -1.54
N ALA A 97 22.46 13.87 -2.34
CA ALA A 97 23.22 15.10 -2.60
C ALA A 97 23.43 15.91 -1.31
N MET A 98 22.42 15.96 -0.42
CA MET A 98 22.57 16.55 0.92
C MET A 98 23.60 15.79 1.76
N THR A 99 23.61 14.46 1.69
CA THR A 99 24.60 13.62 2.38
C THR A 99 26.03 13.93 1.93
N LYS A 100 26.25 14.09 0.62
CA LYS A 100 27.56 14.51 0.09
C LYS A 100 28.00 15.86 0.63
N LYS A 101 27.06 16.78 0.82
CA LYS A 101 27.31 18.12 1.42
C LYS A 101 27.49 18.07 2.95
N GLY A 102 27.38 16.90 3.59
CA GLY A 102 27.46 16.74 5.05
C GLY A 102 26.17 17.11 5.79
N GLN A 103 25.03 17.07 5.12
CA GLN A 103 23.69 17.40 5.64
C GLN A 103 22.77 16.18 5.72
N ALA A 104 23.34 14.98 5.88
CA ALA A 104 22.57 13.73 5.96
C ALA A 104 21.54 13.75 7.09
N GLU A 105 21.91 14.30 8.25
CA GLU A 105 21.02 14.45 9.41
C GLU A 105 19.81 15.36 9.12
N THR A 106 19.99 16.41 8.33
CA THR A 106 18.87 17.28 7.92
C THR A 106 17.94 16.57 6.96
N ALA A 107 18.47 15.80 6.01
CA ALA A 107 17.67 15.03 5.06
C ALA A 107 16.85 13.93 5.77
N LEU A 108 17.52 13.12 6.62
CA LEU A 108 16.88 12.05 7.39
C LEU A 108 15.90 12.59 8.44
N GLY A 109 16.26 13.72 9.08
CA GLY A 109 15.36 14.39 10.02
C GLY A 109 14.11 14.95 9.34
N ALA A 110 14.25 15.53 8.14
CA ALA A 110 13.12 15.99 7.36
C ALA A 110 12.22 14.81 6.94
N GLY A 111 12.80 13.74 6.41
CA GLY A 111 12.07 12.51 6.11
C GLY A 111 11.28 12.00 7.32
N LEU A 112 11.92 11.86 8.48
CA LEU A 112 11.29 11.38 9.71
C LEU A 112 10.15 12.27 10.20
N VAL A 113 10.42 13.55 10.40
CA VAL A 113 9.47 14.47 11.03
C VAL A 113 8.28 14.73 10.11
N PHE A 114 8.54 14.98 8.83
CA PHE A 114 7.45 15.32 7.90
C PHE A 114 6.66 14.10 7.43
N SER A 115 7.24 12.89 7.43
CA SER A 115 6.47 11.65 7.30
C SER A 115 5.49 11.47 8.47
N ALA A 116 5.94 11.68 9.70
CA ALA A 116 5.06 11.60 10.86
C ALA A 116 3.93 12.66 10.83
N VAL A 117 4.26 13.91 10.47
CA VAL A 117 3.27 14.99 10.32
C VAL A 117 2.27 14.66 9.20
N GLY A 118 2.74 14.20 8.04
CA GLY A 118 1.89 13.78 6.94
C GLY A 118 0.98 12.61 7.32
N GLY A 119 1.52 11.60 8.01
CA GLY A 119 0.75 10.46 8.50
C GLY A 119 -0.34 10.86 9.49
N LEU A 120 -0.07 11.79 10.40
CA LEU A 120 -1.08 12.35 11.32
C LEU A 120 -2.16 13.14 10.56
N PHE A 121 -1.76 13.92 9.55
CA PHE A 121 -2.72 14.62 8.69
C PHE A 121 -3.63 13.63 7.94
N GLY A 122 -3.05 12.63 7.29
CA GLY A 122 -3.80 11.58 6.59
C GLY A 122 -4.73 10.82 7.54
N THR A 123 -4.28 10.56 8.77
CA THR A 123 -5.11 9.93 9.82
C THR A 123 -6.29 10.83 10.22
N ALA A 124 -6.08 12.13 10.34
CA ALA A 124 -7.18 13.06 10.61
C ALA A 124 -8.21 13.06 9.48
N VAL A 125 -7.75 13.02 8.22
CA VAL A 125 -8.65 12.89 7.07
C VAL A 125 -9.38 11.54 7.08
N LEU A 126 -8.70 10.44 7.42
CA LEU A 126 -9.31 9.11 7.55
C LEU A 126 -10.43 9.13 8.61
N ILE A 127 -10.19 9.73 9.77
CA ILE A 127 -11.18 9.83 10.85
C ILE A 127 -12.43 10.63 10.42
N LEU A 128 -12.24 11.68 9.64
CA LEU A 128 -13.33 12.56 9.21
C LEU A 128 -14.07 12.01 7.98
N ALA A 129 -13.33 11.49 7.00
CA ALA A 129 -13.88 11.09 5.72
C ALA A 129 -14.49 9.68 5.73
N ALA A 130 -13.86 8.71 6.43
CA ALA A 130 -14.32 7.33 6.34
C ALA A 130 -15.73 7.10 6.89
N PRO A 131 -16.16 7.66 8.04
CA PRO A 131 -17.53 7.50 8.50
C PRO A 131 -18.55 8.14 7.56
N THR A 132 -18.28 9.35 7.06
CA THR A 132 -19.17 10.05 6.13
C THR A 132 -19.32 9.29 4.81
N LEU A 133 -18.23 8.74 4.30
CA LEU A 133 -18.27 7.89 3.10
C LEU A 133 -18.98 6.56 3.37
N ALA A 134 -18.85 5.99 4.57
CA ALA A 134 -19.54 4.76 4.94
C ALA A 134 -21.06 4.98 5.00
N GLU A 135 -21.52 6.09 5.58
CA GLU A 135 -22.93 6.46 5.57
C GLU A 135 -23.48 6.63 4.14
N PHE A 136 -22.69 7.27 3.27
CA PHE A 136 -23.05 7.39 1.85
C PHE A 136 -23.09 6.02 1.17
N ALA A 137 -22.13 5.14 1.46
CA ALA A 137 -22.04 3.80 0.89
C ALA A 137 -23.17 2.87 1.33
N LEU A 138 -23.85 3.12 2.46
CA LEU A 138 -25.07 2.40 2.85
C LEU A 138 -26.20 2.53 1.81
N LYS A 139 -26.18 3.56 0.98
CA LYS A 139 -27.15 3.77 -0.11
C LYS A 139 -26.83 3.01 -1.38
N PHE A 140 -25.65 2.38 -1.44
CA PHE A 140 -25.20 1.63 -2.60
C PHE A 140 -25.91 0.29 -2.71
N SER A 141 -26.16 -0.13 -3.92
CA SER A 141 -26.61 -1.47 -4.28
C SER A 141 -25.53 -2.17 -5.11
N SER A 142 -25.82 -3.36 -5.59
CA SER A 142 -24.90 -4.10 -6.46
C SER A 142 -24.49 -3.33 -7.72
N PHE A 143 -25.33 -2.44 -8.25
CA PHE A 143 -25.02 -1.62 -9.43
C PHE A 143 -23.89 -0.62 -9.16
N GLU A 144 -23.95 0.10 -8.03
CA GLU A 144 -22.91 1.04 -7.62
C GLU A 144 -21.61 0.32 -7.28
N TYR A 145 -21.67 -0.80 -6.54
CA TYR A 145 -20.48 -1.59 -6.22
C TYR A 145 -19.83 -2.17 -7.46
N PHE A 146 -20.58 -2.64 -8.46
CA PHE A 146 -20.02 -3.09 -9.74
C PHE A 146 -19.16 -2.00 -10.41
N TRP A 147 -19.73 -0.81 -10.58
CA TRP A 147 -19.00 0.29 -11.22
C TRP A 147 -17.84 0.81 -10.38
N LEU A 148 -17.98 0.83 -9.06
CA LEU A 148 -16.94 1.26 -8.15
C LEU A 148 -15.73 0.31 -8.20
N VAL A 149 -15.98 -1.00 -8.19
CA VAL A 149 -14.92 -2.03 -8.32
C VAL A 149 -14.27 -1.93 -9.69
N LEU A 150 -15.06 -1.81 -10.75
CA LEU A 150 -14.54 -1.68 -12.11
C LEU A 150 -13.71 -0.40 -12.29
N LEU A 151 -14.14 0.72 -11.68
CA LEU A 151 -13.36 1.96 -11.63
C LEU A 151 -12.03 1.74 -10.91
N GLY A 152 -12.05 1.08 -9.75
CA GLY A 152 -10.84 0.76 -8.98
C GLY A 152 -9.83 -0.08 -9.77
N LEU A 153 -10.30 -1.14 -10.42
CA LEU A 153 -9.48 -1.97 -11.31
C LEU A 153 -8.91 -1.18 -12.50
N THR A 154 -9.73 -0.31 -13.06
CA THR A 154 -9.32 0.58 -14.16
C THR A 154 -8.21 1.54 -13.71
N CYS A 155 -8.40 2.23 -12.59
CA CYS A 155 -7.40 3.13 -12.04
C CYS A 155 -6.07 2.39 -11.80
N ALA A 156 -6.10 1.20 -11.24
CA ALA A 156 -4.91 0.40 -10.99
C ALA A 156 -4.09 0.12 -12.28
N VAL A 157 -4.77 -0.15 -13.39
CA VAL A 157 -4.09 -0.37 -14.69
C VAL A 157 -3.37 0.88 -15.18
N PHE A 158 -4.02 2.04 -15.07
CA PHE A 158 -3.47 3.28 -15.62
C PHE A 158 -2.44 3.96 -14.69
N MET A 159 -2.53 3.73 -13.39
CA MET A 159 -1.63 4.37 -12.41
C MET A 159 -0.30 3.61 -12.22
N THR A 160 -0.30 2.30 -12.43
CA THR A 160 0.88 1.46 -12.10
C THR A 160 1.81 1.15 -13.26
N SER A 161 1.51 1.57 -14.49
CA SER A 161 2.31 1.19 -15.66
C SER A 161 2.41 2.30 -16.69
N ASP A 162 3.64 2.58 -17.13
CA ASP A 162 3.92 3.38 -18.34
C ASP A 162 3.36 2.73 -19.62
N ARG A 163 3.03 1.42 -19.53
CA ARG A 163 2.48 0.61 -20.63
C ARG A 163 1.13 0.03 -20.22
N PRO A 164 0.01 0.77 -20.37
CA PRO A 164 -1.31 0.34 -19.90
C PRO A 164 -1.78 -1.02 -20.40
N LEU A 165 -1.37 -1.43 -21.62
CA LEU A 165 -1.69 -2.76 -22.14
C LEU A 165 -1.10 -3.90 -21.29
N LYS A 166 0.13 -3.74 -20.79
CA LYS A 166 0.73 -4.75 -19.91
C LYS A 166 0.02 -4.79 -18.55
N GLY A 167 -0.35 -3.62 -18.01
CA GLY A 167 -1.17 -3.52 -16.80
C GLY A 167 -2.53 -4.20 -16.98
N PHE A 168 -3.16 -4.00 -18.13
CA PHE A 168 -4.43 -4.64 -18.45
C PHE A 168 -4.32 -6.17 -18.58
N VAL A 169 -3.29 -6.68 -19.23
CA VAL A 169 -3.02 -8.13 -19.31
C VAL A 169 -2.79 -8.69 -17.91
N SER A 170 -2.00 -8.03 -17.06
CA SER A 170 -1.80 -8.43 -15.66
C SER A 170 -3.12 -8.48 -14.90
N LEU A 171 -3.97 -7.47 -15.06
CA LEU A 171 -5.31 -7.45 -14.45
C LEU A 171 -6.15 -8.65 -14.90
N LEU A 172 -6.20 -8.94 -16.21
CA LEU A 172 -6.96 -10.07 -16.74
C LEU A 172 -6.46 -11.42 -16.21
N LEU A 173 -5.15 -11.57 -16.04
CA LEU A 173 -4.57 -12.77 -15.40
C LEU A 173 -5.05 -12.90 -13.94
N GLY A 174 -5.06 -11.80 -13.19
CA GLY A 174 -5.59 -11.79 -11.82
C GLY A 174 -7.08 -12.14 -11.75
N LEU A 175 -7.88 -11.55 -12.62
CA LEU A 175 -9.31 -11.87 -12.73
C LEU A 175 -9.55 -13.34 -13.11
N LEU A 176 -8.72 -13.90 -13.99
CA LEU A 176 -8.79 -15.32 -14.35
C LEU A 176 -8.51 -16.21 -13.13
N VAL A 177 -7.50 -15.88 -12.33
CA VAL A 177 -7.22 -16.60 -11.07
C VAL A 177 -8.38 -16.49 -10.09
N ALA A 178 -9.03 -15.33 -9.99
CA ALA A 178 -10.21 -15.14 -9.14
C ALA A 178 -11.42 -15.99 -9.57
N CYS A 179 -11.47 -16.42 -10.84
CA CYS A 179 -12.54 -17.29 -11.35
C CYS A 179 -12.37 -18.76 -10.97
N VAL A 180 -11.27 -19.18 -10.35
CA VAL A 180 -11.03 -20.58 -9.97
C VAL A 180 -11.90 -20.96 -8.76
N GLY A 181 -12.51 -22.15 -8.81
CA GLY A 181 -13.26 -22.71 -7.69
C GLY A 181 -14.78 -22.59 -7.81
N LEU A 182 -15.46 -22.73 -6.66
CA LEU A 182 -16.93 -22.69 -6.52
C LEU A 182 -17.47 -21.29 -6.14
N GLY A 183 -16.61 -20.30 -5.96
CA GLY A 183 -16.96 -18.96 -5.45
C GLY A 183 -17.85 -18.13 -6.39
N ASN A 184 -18.49 -18.74 -7.38
CA ASN A 184 -19.42 -18.07 -8.27
C ASN A 184 -20.88 -18.28 -7.82
N PRO A 185 -21.80 -17.33 -8.06
CA PRO A 185 -23.20 -17.42 -7.66
C PRO A 185 -23.95 -18.62 -8.25
N ALA A 186 -23.46 -19.19 -9.36
CA ALA A 186 -24.06 -20.37 -9.99
C ALA A 186 -23.65 -21.70 -9.34
N GLY A 187 -22.64 -21.72 -8.47
CA GLY A 187 -22.18 -22.89 -7.71
C GLY A 187 -21.51 -23.99 -8.55
N PHE A 188 -21.10 -23.71 -9.78
CA PHE A 188 -20.37 -24.66 -10.61
C PHE A 188 -18.84 -24.53 -10.42
N PRO A 189 -18.11 -25.65 -10.26
CA PRO A 189 -16.65 -25.62 -10.17
C PRO A 189 -16.04 -25.18 -11.50
N ARG A 190 -15.20 -24.13 -11.45
CA ARG A 190 -14.48 -23.60 -12.63
C ARG A 190 -12.98 -23.77 -12.45
N PHE A 191 -12.31 -24.22 -13.50
CA PHE A 191 -10.83 -24.36 -13.59
C PHE A 191 -10.20 -25.17 -12.45
N THR A 192 -10.95 -26.13 -11.87
CA THR A 192 -10.45 -26.96 -10.76
C THR A 192 -9.70 -28.21 -11.25
N PHE A 193 -9.82 -28.56 -12.51
CA PHE A 193 -9.16 -29.71 -13.16
C PHE A 193 -9.30 -31.02 -12.35
N GLY A 194 -10.38 -31.17 -11.59
CA GLY A 194 -10.64 -32.33 -10.74
C GLY A 194 -9.91 -32.34 -9.39
N ASN A 195 -9.16 -31.27 -9.07
CA ASN A 195 -8.51 -31.14 -7.78
C ASN A 195 -9.50 -30.59 -6.72
N ILE A 196 -9.68 -31.34 -5.63
CA ILE A 196 -10.60 -30.99 -4.53
C ILE A 196 -10.13 -29.71 -3.80
N GLU A 197 -8.84 -29.52 -3.63
CA GLU A 197 -8.31 -28.32 -2.96
C GLU A 197 -8.58 -27.03 -3.75
N MET A 198 -8.69 -27.11 -5.07
CA MET A 198 -9.06 -25.99 -5.93
C MET A 198 -10.54 -25.63 -5.89
N LEU A 199 -11.40 -26.46 -5.28
CA LEU A 199 -12.83 -26.12 -5.09
C LEU A 199 -13.04 -24.90 -4.20
N GLY A 200 -12.16 -24.69 -3.21
CA GLY A 200 -12.12 -23.50 -2.37
C GLY A 200 -11.58 -22.25 -3.06
N GLY A 201 -11.13 -22.36 -4.32
CA GLY A 201 -10.44 -21.30 -5.03
C GLY A 201 -8.94 -21.25 -4.71
N ILE A 202 -8.27 -20.25 -5.26
CA ILE A 202 -6.85 -19.98 -4.97
C ILE A 202 -6.78 -19.08 -3.74
N GLY A 203 -6.09 -19.55 -2.70
CA GLY A 203 -5.90 -18.79 -1.46
C GLY A 203 -5.24 -17.43 -1.74
N MET A 204 -5.97 -16.35 -1.44
CA MET A 204 -5.50 -14.99 -1.72
C MET A 204 -4.19 -14.67 -0.99
N ILE A 205 -4.06 -15.09 0.28
CA ILE A 205 -2.89 -14.77 1.11
C ILE A 205 -1.64 -15.54 0.64
N PRO A 206 -1.66 -16.88 0.45
CA PRO A 206 -0.53 -17.60 -0.15
C PRO A 206 -0.10 -17.01 -1.49
N LEU A 207 -1.07 -16.67 -2.35
CA LEU A 207 -0.79 -16.04 -3.64
C LEU A 207 -0.06 -14.70 -3.47
N MET A 208 -0.51 -13.81 -2.56
CA MET A 208 0.14 -12.52 -2.32
C MET A 208 1.54 -12.67 -1.71
N ILE A 209 1.74 -13.60 -0.77
CA ILE A 209 3.08 -13.90 -0.23
C ILE A 209 4.00 -14.34 -1.38
N GLY A 210 3.50 -15.20 -2.27
CA GLY A 210 4.24 -15.63 -3.45
C GLY A 210 4.61 -14.45 -4.34
N MET A 211 3.64 -13.66 -4.74
CA MET A 211 3.83 -12.57 -5.70
C MET A 211 4.73 -11.44 -5.19
N PHE A 212 4.74 -11.16 -3.88
CA PHE A 212 5.56 -10.08 -3.31
C PHE A 212 6.88 -10.56 -2.68
N ALA A 213 6.84 -11.65 -1.91
CA ALA A 213 8.02 -12.07 -1.17
C ALA A 213 8.88 -13.08 -1.96
N ILE A 214 8.27 -14.11 -2.55
CA ILE A 214 9.01 -15.12 -3.29
C ILE A 214 9.59 -14.57 -4.59
N SER A 215 8.85 -13.71 -5.32
CA SER A 215 9.37 -13.05 -6.52
C SER A 215 10.63 -12.24 -6.23
N GLU A 216 10.65 -11.51 -5.10
CA GLU A 216 11.81 -10.71 -4.69
C GLU A 216 13.00 -11.58 -4.24
N ILE A 217 12.73 -12.71 -3.55
CA ILE A 217 13.78 -13.69 -3.21
C ILE A 217 14.42 -14.26 -4.48
N ILE A 218 13.62 -14.60 -5.50
CA ILE A 218 14.12 -15.11 -6.78
C ILE A 218 14.95 -14.03 -7.48
N ARG A 219 14.45 -12.78 -7.53
CA ARG A 219 15.18 -11.64 -8.11
C ARG A 219 16.54 -11.48 -7.45
N PHE A 220 16.56 -11.47 -6.12
CA PHE A 220 17.81 -11.38 -5.37
C PHE A 220 18.78 -12.54 -5.67
N ALA A 221 18.28 -13.76 -5.88
CA ALA A 221 19.11 -14.92 -6.20
C ALA A 221 19.74 -14.84 -7.60
N VAL A 222 19.09 -14.11 -8.52
CA VAL A 222 19.57 -13.93 -9.91
C VAL A 222 20.47 -12.70 -10.04
N ASP A 223 20.19 -11.62 -9.30
CA ASP A 223 20.96 -10.38 -9.36
C ASP A 223 22.29 -10.50 -8.61
N THR A 224 23.37 -10.13 -9.29
CA THR A 224 24.72 -10.00 -8.71
C THR A 224 25.09 -8.55 -8.49
N ASP A 225 24.40 -7.90 -7.55
CA ASP A 225 24.69 -6.52 -7.20
C ASP A 225 26.07 -6.37 -6.55
N PRO A 226 26.87 -5.35 -6.94
CA PRO A 226 28.16 -5.08 -6.31
C PRO A 226 27.97 -4.65 -4.85
N PRO A 227 28.98 -4.89 -3.97
CA PRO A 227 28.89 -4.51 -2.57
C PRO A 227 28.68 -3.01 -2.37
N LEU A 228 27.73 -2.67 -1.52
CA LEU A 228 27.26 -1.31 -1.24
C LEU A 228 28.32 -0.47 -0.56
N LYS A 229 28.60 0.75 -1.08
CA LYS A 229 29.48 1.72 -0.43
C LYS A 229 28.66 2.64 0.46
N ILE A 230 28.77 2.46 1.77
CA ILE A 230 28.12 3.32 2.77
C ILE A 230 28.96 4.58 2.94
N VAL A 231 28.31 5.76 2.93
CA VAL A 231 28.99 7.03 3.28
C VAL A 231 29.20 7.04 4.80
N ASP A 232 30.46 6.85 5.21
CA ASP A 232 30.83 6.77 6.63
C ASP A 232 31.11 8.16 7.22
N LYS A 233 30.04 8.94 7.42
CA LYS A 233 30.07 10.19 8.19
C LYS A 233 29.29 10.03 9.48
N PRO A 234 29.74 10.60 10.62
CA PRO A 234 28.97 10.59 11.86
C PRO A 234 27.67 11.37 11.67
N LEU A 235 26.56 10.80 12.11
CA LEU A 235 25.26 11.45 12.08
C LEU A 235 25.06 12.25 13.37
N GLY A 236 24.80 13.54 13.27
CA GLY A 236 24.54 14.44 14.36
C GLY A 236 23.08 14.39 14.87
N ASN A 237 22.56 15.54 15.27
CA ASN A 237 21.20 15.65 15.77
C ASN A 237 20.20 15.87 14.62
N VAL A 238 19.43 14.84 14.27
CA VAL A 238 18.43 14.85 13.18
C VAL A 238 17.28 15.83 13.42
N PHE A 239 17.02 16.23 14.67
CA PHE A 239 15.94 17.19 14.98
C PHE A 239 16.38 18.66 14.85
N LYS A 240 17.70 18.90 14.70
CA LYS A 240 18.21 20.25 14.57
C LYS A 240 17.69 20.92 13.30
N GLY A 241 17.02 22.06 13.46
CA GLY A 241 16.48 22.84 12.34
C GLY A 241 15.11 22.43 11.83
N MET A 242 14.52 21.31 12.28
CA MET A 242 13.22 20.83 11.80
C MET A 242 12.10 21.83 12.02
N TRP A 243 12.08 22.51 13.18
CA TRP A 243 11.12 23.58 13.45
C TRP A 243 11.26 24.77 12.49
N GLY A 244 12.49 25.11 12.12
CA GLY A 244 12.77 26.13 11.10
C GLY A 244 12.24 25.72 9.72
N LEU A 245 12.42 24.46 9.32
CA LEU A 245 11.86 23.92 8.08
C LEU A 245 10.35 23.91 8.08
N ALA A 246 9.73 23.53 9.19
CA ALA A 246 8.25 23.55 9.32
C ALA A 246 7.69 24.97 9.14
N LYS A 247 8.36 26.01 9.70
CA LYS A 247 7.98 27.39 9.49
C LYS A 247 8.26 27.91 8.07
N LYS A 248 9.32 27.41 7.44
CA LYS A 248 9.71 27.82 6.08
C LYS A 248 8.81 27.22 5.00
N TYR A 249 8.35 25.98 5.18
CA TYR A 249 7.63 25.20 4.18
C TYR A 249 6.22 24.74 4.61
N PRO A 250 5.39 25.57 5.26
CA PRO A 250 4.09 25.13 5.77
C PRO A 250 3.11 24.74 4.64
N ILE A 251 3.16 25.45 3.51
CA ILE A 251 2.32 25.18 2.34
C ILE A 251 2.72 23.85 1.69
N GLN A 252 4.00 23.57 1.60
CA GLN A 252 4.53 22.32 1.05
C GLN A 252 4.13 21.12 1.90
N ILE A 253 4.22 21.23 3.21
CA ILE A 253 3.78 20.19 4.15
C ILE A 253 2.28 19.91 3.98
N LEU A 254 1.44 20.97 3.96
CA LEU A 254 0.01 20.82 3.79
C LEU A 254 -0.35 20.26 2.41
N ARG A 255 0.28 20.79 1.35
CA ARG A 255 0.05 20.35 -0.02
C ARG A 255 0.48 18.90 -0.22
N GLY A 256 1.68 18.52 0.24
CA GLY A 256 2.17 17.15 0.21
C GLY A 256 1.25 16.20 0.95
N SER A 257 0.86 16.55 2.18
CA SER A 257 -0.07 15.74 2.98
C SER A 257 -1.44 15.57 2.32
N ALA A 258 -2.00 16.64 1.76
CA ALA A 258 -3.29 16.59 1.07
C ALA A 258 -3.20 15.78 -0.23
N LEU A 259 -2.16 16.00 -1.04
CA LEU A 259 -1.92 15.22 -2.26
C LEU A 259 -1.69 13.73 -1.93
N GLY A 260 -0.88 13.45 -0.91
CA GLY A 260 -0.64 12.09 -0.47
C GLY A 260 -1.93 11.38 -0.09
N THR A 261 -2.76 11.99 0.75
CA THR A 261 -4.03 11.40 1.17
C THR A 261 -4.98 11.19 -0.01
N LEU A 262 -5.10 12.17 -0.91
CA LEU A 262 -5.96 12.06 -2.10
C LEU A 262 -5.49 10.98 -3.07
N VAL A 263 -4.20 10.97 -3.40
CA VAL A 263 -3.60 9.96 -4.31
C VAL A 263 -3.66 8.58 -3.67
N GLY A 264 -3.36 8.46 -2.37
CA GLY A 264 -3.49 7.20 -1.64
C GLY A 264 -4.90 6.63 -1.66
N ALA A 265 -5.93 7.48 -1.62
CA ALA A 265 -7.32 7.05 -1.72
C ALA A 265 -7.74 6.60 -3.13
N LEU A 266 -6.91 6.84 -4.15
CA LEU A 266 -7.17 6.34 -5.50
C LEU A 266 -6.67 4.89 -5.64
N PRO A 267 -7.53 3.95 -6.04
CA PRO A 267 -7.13 2.56 -6.19
C PRO A 267 -5.93 2.38 -7.13
N GLY A 268 -4.93 1.65 -6.66
CA GLY A 268 -3.71 1.35 -7.41
C GLY A 268 -2.63 2.43 -7.40
N ALA A 269 -2.90 3.63 -6.87
CA ALA A 269 -1.91 4.71 -6.83
C ALA A 269 -0.93 4.59 -5.65
N GLY A 270 -1.45 4.49 -4.44
CA GLY A 270 -0.67 4.28 -3.23
C GLY A 270 0.36 5.37 -2.90
N ALA A 271 1.17 5.06 -1.90
CA ALA A 271 2.21 5.97 -1.40
C ALA A 271 3.32 6.23 -2.44
N ASP A 272 3.62 5.24 -3.27
CA ASP A 272 4.69 5.34 -4.27
C ASP A 272 4.41 6.45 -5.28
N ILE A 273 3.24 6.44 -5.90
CA ILE A 273 2.84 7.47 -6.88
C ILE A 273 2.65 8.82 -6.20
N ALA A 274 2.09 8.83 -4.98
CA ALA A 274 1.89 10.04 -4.20
C ALA A 274 3.20 10.81 -3.96
N ALA A 275 4.28 10.12 -3.62
CA ALA A 275 5.59 10.72 -3.39
C ALA A 275 6.17 11.34 -4.67
N TRP A 276 6.09 10.64 -5.81
CA TRP A 276 6.56 11.15 -7.10
C TRP A 276 5.75 12.35 -7.60
N MET A 277 4.43 12.29 -7.50
CA MET A 277 3.56 13.42 -7.86
C MET A 277 3.85 14.64 -6.98
N SER A 278 4.00 14.42 -5.67
CA SER A 278 4.30 15.48 -4.73
C SER A 278 5.66 16.12 -5.02
N TYR A 279 6.70 15.33 -5.33
CA TYR A 279 8.00 15.83 -5.75
C TYR A 279 7.92 16.68 -7.02
N ALA A 280 7.21 16.20 -8.04
CA ALA A 280 7.06 16.92 -9.29
C ALA A 280 6.30 18.26 -9.10
N ILE A 281 5.27 18.25 -8.26
CA ILE A 281 4.49 19.44 -7.91
C ILE A 281 5.34 20.41 -7.08
N SER A 282 6.12 19.89 -6.11
CA SER A 282 7.08 20.67 -5.34
C SER A 282 8.04 21.44 -6.25
N LYS A 283 8.68 20.74 -7.18
CA LYS A 283 9.59 21.33 -8.16
C LYS A 283 8.90 22.40 -9.02
N LYS A 284 7.68 22.12 -9.50
CA LYS A 284 6.94 23.02 -10.39
C LYS A 284 6.55 24.33 -9.71
N PHE A 285 6.19 24.28 -8.44
CA PHE A 285 5.68 25.43 -7.68
C PHE A 285 6.73 26.03 -6.71
N SER A 286 7.94 25.51 -6.69
CA SER A 286 9.04 26.06 -5.91
C SER A 286 9.47 27.41 -6.43
N LYS A 287 9.98 28.26 -5.53
CA LYS A 287 10.65 29.51 -5.90
C LYS A 287 12.08 29.30 -6.45
N GLU A 288 12.65 28.10 -6.25
CA GLU A 288 14.02 27.74 -6.62
C GLU A 288 14.07 26.39 -7.35
N PRO A 289 13.32 26.22 -8.47
CA PRO A 289 13.17 24.93 -9.14
C PRO A 289 14.49 24.38 -9.70
N GLU A 290 15.47 25.26 -9.97
CA GLU A 290 16.80 24.90 -10.44
C GLU A 290 17.67 24.20 -9.39
N LYS A 291 17.31 24.31 -8.10
CA LYS A 291 18.02 23.63 -7.02
C LYS A 291 17.61 22.15 -6.85
N PHE A 292 16.49 21.75 -7.45
CA PHE A 292 16.05 20.36 -7.42
C PHE A 292 17.02 19.46 -8.19
N GLY A 293 17.36 18.30 -7.62
CA GLY A 293 18.41 17.40 -8.09
C GLY A 293 19.78 17.70 -7.48
N THR A 294 19.93 18.81 -6.76
CA THR A 294 21.22 19.21 -6.17
C THR A 294 21.27 19.14 -4.66
N GLY A 295 20.25 18.60 -4.00
CA GLY A 295 20.13 18.54 -2.54
C GLY A 295 19.30 19.69 -1.97
N HIS A 296 18.11 19.87 -2.48
CA HIS A 296 17.15 20.86 -2.02
C HIS A 296 16.12 20.21 -1.09
N VAL A 297 16.10 20.63 0.18
CA VAL A 297 15.30 20.00 1.24
C VAL A 297 13.78 20.14 1.02
N GLU A 298 13.32 21.14 0.24
CA GLU A 298 11.91 21.36 -0.05
C GLU A 298 11.24 20.13 -0.68
N GLY A 299 11.92 19.48 -1.63
CA GLY A 299 11.44 18.25 -2.26
C GLY A 299 11.26 17.10 -1.25
N ILE A 300 12.19 16.96 -0.28
CA ILE A 300 12.11 15.95 0.77
C ILE A 300 10.94 16.25 1.73
N VAL A 301 10.77 17.51 2.13
CA VAL A 301 9.69 17.93 3.03
C VAL A 301 8.31 17.62 2.44
N GLU A 302 8.08 17.98 1.20
CA GLU A 302 6.78 17.80 0.54
C GLU A 302 6.49 16.33 0.21
N SER A 303 7.46 15.63 -0.39
CA SER A 303 7.29 14.21 -0.74
C SER A 303 7.26 13.31 0.49
N GLY A 304 8.07 13.60 1.52
CA GLY A 304 8.03 12.88 2.78
C GLY A 304 6.66 13.02 3.48
N SER A 305 6.07 14.23 3.47
CA SER A 305 4.72 14.44 3.99
C SER A 305 3.66 13.65 3.19
N ALA A 306 3.82 13.56 1.86
CA ALA A 306 2.91 12.81 0.99
C ALA A 306 2.99 11.30 1.22
N ASN A 307 4.17 10.77 1.48
CA ASN A 307 4.44 9.35 1.55
C ASN A 307 3.58 8.66 2.64
N ASN A 308 3.69 9.08 3.88
CA ASN A 308 2.92 8.47 4.98
C ASN A 308 1.46 8.94 5.06
N SER A 309 1.12 10.13 4.54
CA SER A 309 -0.28 10.52 4.44
C SER A 309 -1.05 9.66 3.44
N ALA A 310 -0.38 9.17 2.39
CA ALA A 310 -0.97 8.28 1.41
C ALA A 310 -1.32 6.91 2.01
N LEU A 311 -0.54 6.42 2.99
CA LEU A 311 -0.89 5.18 3.70
C LEU A 311 -2.27 5.29 4.36
N ALA A 312 -2.51 6.35 5.14
CA ALA A 312 -3.81 6.57 5.75
C ALA A 312 -4.92 6.82 4.70
N GLY A 313 -4.59 7.53 3.62
CA GLY A 313 -5.48 7.73 2.47
C GLY A 313 -5.96 6.42 1.85
N ALA A 314 -5.05 5.46 1.63
CA ALA A 314 -5.34 4.16 1.04
C ALA A 314 -6.26 3.29 1.92
N TRP A 315 -6.27 3.51 3.22
CA TRP A 315 -7.18 2.81 4.14
C TRP A 315 -8.63 3.32 4.07
N ILE A 316 -8.87 4.52 3.53
CA ILE A 316 -10.25 5.05 3.38
C ILE A 316 -11.10 4.14 2.47
N PRO A 317 -10.75 3.92 1.19
CA PRO A 317 -11.52 3.03 0.33
C PRO A 317 -11.43 1.57 0.78
N ALA A 318 -10.31 1.15 1.38
CA ALA A 318 -10.14 -0.20 1.89
C ALA A 318 -11.13 -0.54 3.00
N LEU A 319 -11.34 0.33 3.98
CA LEU A 319 -12.27 0.12 5.08
C LEU A 319 -13.73 0.32 4.65
N VAL A 320 -14.01 1.34 3.81
CA VAL A 320 -15.38 1.73 3.47
C VAL A 320 -15.98 0.86 2.37
N PHE A 321 -15.19 0.49 1.37
CA PHE A 321 -15.68 -0.21 0.18
C PHE A 321 -15.05 -1.59 -0.02
N GLY A 322 -14.02 -1.95 0.75
CA GLY A 322 -13.23 -3.16 0.51
C GLY A 322 -12.36 -3.06 -0.76
N ILE A 323 -12.07 -1.86 -1.22
CA ILE A 323 -11.27 -1.61 -2.43
C ILE A 323 -9.90 -1.09 -2.00
N PRO A 324 -8.81 -1.82 -2.28
CA PRO A 324 -7.48 -1.39 -1.86
C PRO A 324 -6.99 -0.18 -2.65
N GLY A 325 -6.39 0.79 -1.94
CA GLY A 325 -5.72 1.94 -2.55
C GLY A 325 -4.37 1.58 -3.17
N ASP A 326 -3.72 0.54 -2.62
CA ASP A 326 -2.40 0.08 -3.05
C ASP A 326 -2.19 -1.41 -2.75
N SER A 327 -0.99 -1.92 -3.06
CA SER A 327 -0.60 -3.31 -2.79
C SER A 327 -0.59 -3.65 -1.30
N ILE A 328 -0.28 -2.69 -0.43
CA ILE A 328 -0.26 -2.87 1.03
C ILE A 328 -1.68 -3.07 1.53
N THR A 329 -2.60 -2.19 1.15
CA THR A 329 -4.00 -2.29 1.55
C THR A 329 -4.71 -3.50 0.94
N ALA A 330 -4.23 -4.03 -0.20
CA ALA A 330 -4.71 -5.31 -0.71
C ALA A 330 -4.41 -6.46 0.27
N ILE A 331 -3.19 -6.50 0.82
CA ILE A 331 -2.82 -7.47 1.86
C ILE A 331 -3.65 -7.25 3.13
N VAL A 332 -3.83 -5.99 3.53
CA VAL A 332 -4.64 -5.60 4.70
C VAL A 332 -6.07 -6.11 4.58
N ILE A 333 -6.71 -5.95 3.43
CA ILE A 333 -8.07 -6.46 3.18
C ILE A 333 -8.11 -7.97 3.40
N GLY A 334 -7.10 -8.71 2.94
CA GLY A 334 -6.98 -10.15 3.21
C GLY A 334 -6.94 -10.46 4.70
N VAL A 335 -6.16 -9.70 5.47
CA VAL A 335 -6.09 -9.88 6.92
C VAL A 335 -7.41 -9.47 7.60
N LEU A 336 -8.07 -8.42 7.14
CA LEU A 336 -9.38 -8.02 7.65
C LEU A 336 -10.43 -9.13 7.48
N TYR A 337 -10.51 -9.74 6.29
CA TYR A 337 -11.37 -10.89 6.04
C TYR A 337 -11.04 -12.09 6.95
N MET A 338 -9.75 -12.42 7.08
CA MET A 338 -9.28 -13.50 7.96
C MET A 338 -9.64 -13.26 9.43
N LYS A 339 -9.78 -12.00 9.85
CA LYS A 339 -10.15 -11.60 11.21
C LYS A 339 -11.65 -11.32 11.40
N ASN A 340 -12.50 -11.71 10.43
CA ASN A 340 -13.93 -11.44 10.44
C ASN A 340 -14.27 -9.93 10.58
N MET A 341 -13.37 -9.07 10.14
CA MET A 341 -13.56 -7.63 10.05
C MET A 341 -13.86 -7.25 8.59
N ASN A 342 -14.95 -7.76 8.04
CA ASN A 342 -15.27 -7.58 6.63
C ASN A 342 -15.35 -6.10 6.28
N PRO A 343 -14.49 -5.59 5.37
CA PRO A 343 -14.54 -4.20 4.94
C PRO A 343 -15.90 -3.85 4.34
N GLY A 344 -16.35 -2.66 4.61
CA GLY A 344 -17.66 -2.20 4.14
C GLY A 344 -18.34 -1.27 5.16
N PRO A 345 -19.46 -0.63 4.77
CA PRO A 345 -20.21 0.27 5.64
C PRO A 345 -20.70 -0.39 6.94
N SER A 346 -21.01 -1.68 6.88
CA SER A 346 -21.46 -2.47 8.04
C SER A 346 -20.40 -2.57 9.16
N LEU A 347 -19.12 -2.48 8.81
CA LEU A 347 -18.04 -2.48 9.80
C LEU A 347 -18.11 -1.26 10.74
N PHE A 348 -18.56 -0.11 10.20
CA PHE A 348 -18.70 1.13 10.97
C PHE A 348 -19.91 1.12 11.90
N THR A 349 -20.95 0.37 11.56
CA THR A 349 -22.20 0.28 12.36
C THR A 349 -22.16 -0.87 13.36
N ASN A 350 -21.68 -2.04 12.96
CA ASN A 350 -21.71 -3.24 13.79
C ASN A 350 -20.55 -3.33 14.79
N ASN A 351 -19.37 -2.84 14.41
CA ASN A 351 -18.16 -2.94 15.22
C ASN A 351 -17.39 -1.59 15.28
N PRO A 352 -18.04 -0.48 15.71
CA PRO A 352 -17.42 0.85 15.71
C PRO A 352 -16.15 0.90 16.57
N GLN A 353 -16.06 0.11 17.64
CA GLN A 353 -14.87 0.02 18.49
C GLN A 353 -13.63 -0.41 17.74
N ASN A 354 -13.77 -1.30 16.75
CA ASN A 354 -12.65 -1.77 15.95
C ASN A 354 -12.15 -0.67 15.00
N ILE A 355 -13.06 0.11 14.42
CA ILE A 355 -12.71 1.27 13.58
C ILE A 355 -12.01 2.35 14.41
N TYR A 356 -12.51 2.65 15.60
CA TYR A 356 -11.87 3.61 16.49
C TYR A 356 -10.49 3.12 16.96
N ALA A 357 -10.34 1.81 17.17
CA ALA A 357 -9.02 1.23 17.45
C ALA A 357 -8.06 1.43 16.27
N VAL A 358 -8.49 1.22 15.02
CA VAL A 358 -7.67 1.49 13.83
C VAL A 358 -7.22 2.96 13.79
N TYR A 359 -8.10 3.92 14.08
CA TYR A 359 -7.74 5.33 14.13
C TYR A 359 -6.66 5.62 15.19
N LEU A 360 -6.82 5.05 16.39
CA LEU A 360 -5.83 5.18 17.46
C LEU A 360 -4.49 4.55 17.08
N LEU A 361 -4.51 3.39 16.42
CA LEU A 361 -3.30 2.71 15.96
C LEU A 361 -2.52 3.57 14.96
N PHE A 362 -3.20 4.24 14.01
CA PHE A 362 -2.56 5.18 13.09
C PHE A 362 -1.94 6.38 13.81
N ILE A 363 -2.66 6.98 14.77
CA ILE A 363 -2.13 8.08 15.56
C ILE A 363 -0.88 7.65 16.32
N ILE A 364 -0.96 6.53 17.04
CA ILE A 364 0.15 6.02 17.84
C ILE A 364 1.33 5.63 16.95
N ALA A 365 1.09 4.96 15.81
CA ALA A 365 2.15 4.59 14.86
C ALA A 365 2.96 5.81 14.41
N ASN A 366 2.30 6.91 14.04
CA ASN A 366 2.97 8.13 13.61
C ASN A 366 3.68 8.86 14.76
N ILE A 367 3.18 8.77 16.00
CA ILE A 367 3.85 9.36 17.18
C ILE A 367 5.10 8.56 17.56
N ILE A 368 4.99 7.23 17.66
CA ILE A 368 6.13 6.37 18.02
C ILE A 368 7.17 6.28 16.91
N MET A 369 6.81 6.62 15.67
CA MET A 369 7.75 6.73 14.56
C MET A 369 8.89 7.70 14.88
N ILE A 370 8.63 8.80 15.56
CA ILE A 370 9.64 9.83 15.86
C ILE A 370 10.77 9.26 16.72
N PRO A 371 10.53 8.71 17.92
CA PRO A 371 11.60 8.15 18.74
C PRO A 371 12.24 6.88 18.15
N LEU A 372 11.44 5.97 17.60
CA LEU A 372 11.96 4.73 17.03
C LEU A 372 12.70 4.97 15.71
N GLY A 373 12.21 5.88 14.87
CA GLY A 373 12.88 6.28 13.64
C GLY A 373 14.22 6.99 13.91
N TRP A 374 14.27 7.86 14.91
CA TRP A 374 15.52 8.46 15.38
C TRP A 374 16.53 7.39 15.83
N TRP A 375 16.09 6.42 16.63
CA TRP A 375 16.92 5.30 17.05
C TRP A 375 17.41 4.50 15.83
N CYS A 376 16.52 4.18 14.89
CA CYS A 376 16.85 3.48 13.65
C CYS A 376 17.89 4.24 12.82
N ILE A 377 17.77 5.56 12.67
CA ILE A 377 18.77 6.38 11.99
C ILE A 377 20.14 6.25 12.67
N LYS A 378 20.20 6.24 13.99
CA LYS A 378 21.47 6.08 14.72
C LYS A 378 22.11 4.72 14.51
N VAL A 379 21.32 3.64 14.44
CA VAL A 379 21.82 2.28 14.24
C VAL A 379 21.85 1.86 12.77
N SER A 380 21.46 2.74 11.85
CA SER A 380 21.33 2.46 10.42
C SER A 380 22.59 1.86 9.79
N LYS A 381 23.76 2.31 10.18
CA LYS A 381 25.04 1.75 9.69
C LYS A 381 25.20 0.27 10.00
N GLN A 382 24.70 -0.20 11.15
CA GLN A 382 24.71 -1.61 11.53
C GLN A 382 23.67 -2.40 10.72
N ILE A 383 22.47 -1.84 10.55
CA ILE A 383 21.40 -2.45 9.76
C ILE A 383 21.84 -2.64 8.32
N LEU A 384 22.44 -1.61 7.72
CA LEU A 384 22.91 -1.66 6.33
C LEU A 384 24.09 -2.62 6.09
N LYS A 385 24.76 -3.09 7.14
CA LYS A 385 25.81 -4.12 7.06
C LYS A 385 25.29 -5.53 7.09
N VAL A 386 24.01 -5.74 7.42
CA VAL A 386 23.41 -7.08 7.47
C VAL A 386 23.41 -7.67 6.05
N PRO A 387 24.08 -8.82 5.81
CA PRO A 387 24.17 -9.39 4.50
C PRO A 387 22.81 -9.96 4.07
N ARG A 388 22.33 -9.55 2.91
CA ARG A 388 21.07 -10.01 2.33
C ARG A 388 21.03 -11.54 2.17
N ASN A 389 22.17 -12.16 1.91
CA ASN A 389 22.29 -13.62 1.79
C ASN A 389 21.83 -14.38 3.04
N MET A 390 21.90 -13.77 4.23
CA MET A 390 21.37 -14.36 5.46
C MET A 390 19.87 -14.11 5.63
N LEU A 391 19.38 -12.99 5.13
CA LEU A 391 17.98 -12.61 5.29
C LEU A 391 17.05 -13.41 4.37
N MET A 392 17.44 -13.63 3.11
CA MET A 392 16.57 -14.28 2.12
C MET A 392 16.15 -15.71 2.50
N PRO A 393 17.04 -16.61 3.00
CA PRO A 393 16.62 -17.92 3.49
C PRO A 393 15.67 -17.87 4.69
N VAL A 394 15.87 -16.91 5.61
CA VAL A 394 15.00 -16.73 6.77
C VAL A 394 13.61 -16.27 6.30
N ILE A 395 13.54 -15.31 5.38
CA ILE A 395 12.29 -14.84 4.79
C ILE A 395 11.56 -16.00 4.09
N MET A 396 12.30 -16.80 3.29
CA MET A 396 11.74 -17.97 2.60
C MET A 396 11.11 -18.96 3.59
N LEU A 397 11.80 -19.23 4.71
CA LEU A 397 11.28 -20.11 5.76
C LEU A 397 9.96 -19.58 6.33
N PHE A 398 9.90 -18.28 6.64
CA PHE A 398 8.68 -17.65 7.14
C PHE A 398 7.54 -17.68 6.11
N CYS A 399 7.83 -17.49 4.83
CA CYS A 399 6.85 -17.59 3.75
C CYS A 399 6.27 -19.02 3.66
N VAL A 400 7.11 -20.05 3.68
CA VAL A 400 6.68 -21.45 3.60
C VAL A 400 5.84 -21.84 4.83
N VAL A 401 6.35 -21.59 6.03
CA VAL A 401 5.62 -21.87 7.27
C VAL A 401 4.32 -21.10 7.34
N GLY A 402 4.34 -19.83 6.95
CA GLY A 402 3.18 -18.96 6.96
C GLY A 402 2.10 -19.39 5.98
N SER A 403 2.45 -19.70 4.74
CA SER A 403 1.49 -20.20 3.75
C SER A 403 0.87 -21.52 4.20
N PHE A 404 1.68 -22.44 4.75
CA PHE A 404 1.16 -23.70 5.26
C PHE A 404 0.20 -23.49 6.43
N ALA A 405 0.53 -22.60 7.36
CA ALA A 405 -0.22 -22.40 8.61
C ALA A 405 -1.65 -21.85 8.40
N ILE A 406 -1.94 -21.21 7.26
CA ILE A 406 -3.25 -20.59 6.99
C ILE A 406 -4.36 -21.65 6.89
N ASN A 407 -4.16 -22.69 6.08
CA ASN A 407 -5.14 -23.75 5.87
C ASN A 407 -4.59 -25.14 6.23
N ASN A 408 -3.36 -25.24 6.73
CA ASN A 408 -2.64 -26.49 7.00
C ASN A 408 -2.52 -27.40 5.78
N THR A 409 -2.36 -26.82 4.57
CA THR A 409 -2.26 -27.57 3.32
C THR A 409 -0.93 -27.29 2.60
N ALA A 410 -0.34 -28.33 2.01
CA ALA A 410 0.80 -28.19 1.12
C ALA A 410 0.42 -27.50 -0.21
N PHE A 411 -0.86 -27.53 -0.54
CA PHE A 411 -1.39 -26.83 -1.72
C PHE A 411 -1.14 -25.33 -1.64
N ASP A 412 -1.38 -24.69 -0.49
CA ASP A 412 -1.12 -23.26 -0.28
C ASP A 412 0.36 -22.90 -0.45
N VAL A 413 1.27 -23.77 -0.01
CA VAL A 413 2.72 -23.58 -0.26
C VAL A 413 3.02 -23.70 -1.76
N THR A 414 2.39 -24.63 -2.45
CA THR A 414 2.54 -24.76 -3.90
C THR A 414 2.01 -23.54 -4.64
N VAL A 415 0.84 -23.04 -4.26
CA VAL A 415 0.26 -21.78 -4.80
C VAL A 415 1.24 -20.63 -4.61
N MET A 416 1.79 -20.48 -3.40
CA MET A 416 2.76 -19.43 -3.07
C MET A 416 4.01 -19.52 -3.98
N LEU A 417 4.59 -20.70 -4.12
CA LEU A 417 5.82 -20.88 -4.93
C LEU A 417 5.54 -20.61 -6.41
N VAL A 418 4.45 -21.15 -6.96
CA VAL A 418 4.05 -20.94 -8.36
C VAL A 418 3.76 -19.45 -8.60
N ALA A 419 3.01 -18.80 -7.71
CA ALA A 419 2.72 -17.39 -7.81
C ALA A 419 3.98 -16.52 -7.77
N GLY A 420 4.98 -16.90 -6.97
CA GLY A 420 6.27 -16.21 -6.90
C GLY A 420 7.06 -16.31 -8.21
N VAL A 421 7.13 -17.50 -8.79
CA VAL A 421 7.80 -17.69 -10.11
C VAL A 421 7.07 -16.91 -11.21
N VAL A 422 5.73 -16.99 -11.24
CA VAL A 422 4.93 -16.27 -12.24
C VAL A 422 5.11 -14.77 -12.09
N ALA A 423 5.08 -14.24 -10.86
CA ALA A 423 5.27 -12.82 -10.60
C ALA A 423 6.67 -12.35 -11.03
N PHE A 424 7.72 -13.11 -10.70
CA PHE A 424 9.08 -12.83 -11.15
C PHE A 424 9.15 -12.75 -12.69
N VAL A 425 8.61 -13.73 -13.40
CA VAL A 425 8.60 -13.74 -14.87
C VAL A 425 7.81 -12.55 -15.43
N LEU A 426 6.67 -12.22 -14.85
CA LEU A 426 5.87 -11.07 -15.27
C LEU A 426 6.66 -9.77 -15.13
N GLU A 427 7.27 -9.52 -13.96
CA GLU A 427 8.02 -8.28 -13.69
C GLU A 427 9.26 -8.16 -14.59
N GLU A 428 10.03 -9.23 -14.77
CA GLU A 428 11.19 -9.25 -15.69
C GLU A 428 10.80 -8.91 -17.14
N ASN A 429 9.57 -9.24 -17.52
CA ASN A 429 9.02 -8.85 -18.83
C ASN A 429 8.29 -7.51 -18.81
N GLY A 430 8.35 -6.76 -17.70
CA GLY A 430 7.76 -5.44 -17.54
C GLY A 430 6.23 -5.45 -17.43
N PHE A 431 5.65 -6.53 -16.92
CA PHE A 431 4.24 -6.60 -16.54
C PHE A 431 4.11 -6.28 -15.06
N PRO A 432 3.36 -5.23 -14.66
CA PRO A 432 3.21 -4.88 -13.25
C PRO A 432 2.35 -5.92 -12.52
N ILE A 433 2.77 -6.36 -11.33
CA ILE A 433 2.03 -7.37 -10.56
C ILE A 433 0.86 -6.77 -9.77
N ALA A 434 0.91 -5.48 -9.41
CA ALA A 434 -0.15 -4.85 -8.62
C ALA A 434 -1.56 -4.97 -9.26
N PRO A 435 -1.76 -4.74 -10.57
CA PRO A 435 -3.05 -4.97 -11.22
C PRO A 435 -3.50 -6.44 -11.17
N ALA A 436 -2.56 -7.40 -11.26
CA ALA A 436 -2.90 -8.82 -11.14
C ALA A 436 -3.45 -9.16 -9.75
N ILE A 437 -2.79 -8.67 -8.70
CA ILE A 437 -3.23 -8.86 -7.32
C ILE A 437 -4.61 -8.22 -7.09
N LEU A 438 -4.80 -6.99 -7.58
CA LEU A 438 -6.10 -6.33 -7.49
C LEU A 438 -7.19 -7.09 -8.24
N GLY A 439 -6.85 -7.69 -9.38
CA GLY A 439 -7.75 -8.60 -10.10
C GLY A 439 -8.18 -9.79 -9.27
N VAL A 440 -7.25 -10.41 -8.53
CA VAL A 440 -7.57 -11.51 -7.62
C VAL A 440 -8.44 -11.05 -6.45
N VAL A 441 -8.07 -9.95 -5.80
CA VAL A 441 -8.77 -9.44 -4.60
C VAL A 441 -10.19 -8.99 -4.93
N LEU A 442 -10.37 -8.28 -6.05
CA LEU A 442 -11.63 -7.65 -6.42
C LEU A 442 -12.46 -8.48 -7.41
N GLY A 443 -11.88 -9.53 -8.00
CA GLY A 443 -12.55 -10.33 -9.04
C GLY A 443 -13.85 -10.97 -8.55
N GLY A 444 -13.83 -11.58 -7.36
CA GLY A 444 -15.04 -12.15 -6.76
C GLY A 444 -16.12 -11.09 -6.52
N MET A 445 -15.74 -9.92 -5.97
CA MET A 445 -16.68 -8.81 -5.74
C MET A 445 -17.24 -8.26 -7.06
N LEU A 446 -16.42 -8.17 -8.11
CA LEU A 446 -16.86 -7.73 -9.44
C LEU A 446 -17.91 -8.67 -10.01
N GLU A 447 -17.63 -9.98 -9.97
CA GLU A 447 -18.50 -11.01 -10.49
C GLU A 447 -19.83 -11.08 -9.72
N GLU A 448 -19.77 -11.13 -8.39
CA GLU A 448 -20.95 -11.17 -7.53
C GLU A 448 -21.88 -9.99 -7.76
N ASN A 449 -21.33 -8.77 -7.81
CA ASN A 449 -22.12 -7.57 -8.02
C ASN A 449 -22.67 -7.51 -9.46
N PHE A 450 -21.90 -7.97 -10.46
CA PHE A 450 -22.40 -8.08 -11.84
C PHE A 450 -23.61 -9.03 -11.92
N ILE A 451 -23.46 -10.27 -11.45
CA ILE A 451 -24.50 -11.28 -11.53
C ILE A 451 -25.73 -10.87 -10.70
N THR A 452 -25.51 -10.37 -9.47
CA THR A 452 -26.62 -9.89 -8.62
C THR A 452 -27.38 -8.74 -9.31
N SER A 453 -26.67 -7.83 -10.00
CA SER A 453 -27.30 -6.74 -10.74
C SER A 453 -28.08 -7.25 -11.96
N MET A 454 -27.55 -8.23 -12.67
CA MET A 454 -28.25 -8.86 -13.80
C MET A 454 -29.53 -9.55 -13.34
N ILE A 455 -29.48 -10.27 -12.21
CA ILE A 455 -30.69 -10.91 -11.63
C ILE A 455 -31.71 -9.85 -11.22
N LYS A 456 -31.30 -8.77 -10.53
CA LYS A 456 -32.20 -7.70 -10.10
C LYS A 456 -32.87 -6.94 -11.25
N SER A 457 -32.24 -6.95 -12.42
CA SER A 457 -32.71 -6.21 -13.61
C SER A 457 -33.32 -7.11 -14.68
N ASP A 458 -33.63 -8.39 -14.36
CA ASP A 458 -34.12 -9.39 -15.31
C ASP A 458 -33.33 -9.44 -16.62
N GLY A 459 -31.98 -9.33 -16.48
CA GLY A 459 -31.04 -9.36 -17.62
C GLY A 459 -30.86 -8.02 -18.35
N SER A 460 -31.42 -6.92 -17.87
CA SER A 460 -31.31 -5.61 -18.54
C SER A 460 -29.99 -4.90 -18.22
N LEU A 461 -29.11 -4.76 -19.20
CA LEU A 461 -27.87 -3.99 -19.06
C LEU A 461 -28.11 -2.48 -18.87
N GLY A 462 -29.25 -1.95 -19.33
CA GLY A 462 -29.62 -0.54 -19.14
C GLY A 462 -29.76 -0.15 -17.67
N ALA A 463 -30.12 -1.09 -16.80
CA ALA A 463 -30.28 -0.87 -15.38
C ALA A 463 -28.96 -0.44 -14.67
N PHE A 464 -27.81 -0.81 -15.23
CA PHE A 464 -26.50 -0.41 -14.70
C PHE A 464 -26.25 1.10 -14.81
N PHE A 465 -27.01 1.81 -15.64
CA PHE A 465 -26.92 3.25 -15.86
C PHE A 465 -28.15 4.02 -15.33
N ALA A 466 -29.15 3.32 -14.82
CA ALA A 466 -30.44 3.93 -14.45
C ALA A 466 -30.34 4.77 -13.14
N ARG A 467 -29.47 4.37 -12.22
CA ARG A 467 -29.31 5.05 -10.93
C ARG A 467 -28.27 6.17 -11.03
N PRO A 468 -28.52 7.37 -10.43
CA PRO A 468 -27.63 8.52 -10.60
C PRO A 468 -26.19 8.26 -10.20
N VAL A 469 -25.97 7.58 -9.06
CA VAL A 469 -24.60 7.26 -8.56
C VAL A 469 -23.94 6.23 -9.48
N ALA A 470 -24.66 5.19 -9.89
CA ALA A 470 -24.14 4.17 -10.81
C ALA A 470 -23.79 4.80 -12.16
N ALA A 471 -24.64 5.68 -12.70
CA ALA A 471 -24.39 6.41 -13.95
C ALA A 471 -23.15 7.32 -13.87
N THR A 472 -22.95 8.02 -12.74
CA THR A 472 -21.75 8.85 -12.55
C THR A 472 -20.48 8.01 -12.45
N LEU A 473 -20.50 6.89 -11.71
CA LEU A 473 -19.37 5.97 -11.65
C LEU A 473 -19.07 5.34 -13.00
N ALA A 474 -20.11 4.97 -13.76
CA ALA A 474 -19.97 4.48 -15.14
C ALA A 474 -19.30 5.51 -16.04
N ALA A 475 -19.78 6.76 -15.99
CA ALA A 475 -19.21 7.85 -16.79
C ALA A 475 -17.74 8.11 -16.44
N LEU A 476 -17.38 8.08 -15.14
CA LEU A 476 -15.99 8.20 -14.68
C LEU A 476 -15.13 7.03 -15.19
N THR A 477 -15.60 5.80 -15.07
CA THR A 477 -14.89 4.61 -15.55
C THR A 477 -14.62 4.70 -17.04
N LEU A 478 -15.65 5.04 -17.84
CA LEU A 478 -15.51 5.21 -19.28
C LEU A 478 -14.59 6.39 -19.64
N ALA A 479 -14.66 7.49 -18.89
CA ALA A 479 -13.77 8.63 -19.09
C ALA A 479 -12.29 8.23 -18.89
N VAL A 480 -11.95 7.46 -17.87
CA VAL A 480 -10.59 6.99 -17.65
C VAL A 480 -10.07 6.15 -18.83
N TRP A 481 -10.92 5.32 -19.45
CA TRP A 481 -10.54 4.53 -20.61
C TRP A 481 -10.40 5.35 -21.90
N PHE A 482 -11.34 6.24 -22.18
CA PHE A 482 -11.44 6.88 -23.49
C PHE A 482 -10.78 8.25 -23.55
N LEU A 483 -10.69 8.99 -22.44
CA LEU A 483 -10.11 10.33 -22.41
C LEU A 483 -8.64 10.37 -22.84
N PRO A 484 -7.74 9.46 -22.41
CA PRO A 484 -6.36 9.43 -22.89
C PRO A 484 -6.26 9.17 -24.40
N LEU A 485 -7.13 8.31 -24.93
CA LEU A 485 -7.18 8.01 -26.36
C LEU A 485 -7.68 9.23 -27.16
N LEU A 486 -8.70 9.91 -26.64
CA LEU A 486 -9.24 11.13 -27.24
C LEU A 486 -8.20 12.26 -27.26
N ILE A 487 -7.53 12.47 -26.13
CA ILE A 487 -6.47 13.50 -26.03
C ILE A 487 -5.32 13.20 -26.99
N ARG A 488 -4.88 11.95 -27.12
CA ARG A 488 -3.85 11.54 -28.07
C ARG A 488 -4.28 11.81 -29.52
N ARG A 489 -5.53 11.49 -29.88
CA ARG A 489 -6.08 11.80 -31.23
C ARG A 489 -6.16 13.30 -31.48
N LEU A 490 -6.62 14.07 -30.51
CA LEU A 490 -6.73 15.51 -30.65
C LEU A 490 -5.35 16.18 -30.80
N ARG A 491 -4.34 15.75 -30.05
CA ARG A 491 -2.95 16.22 -30.20
C ARG A 491 -2.38 15.86 -31.57
N ALA A 492 -2.58 14.62 -32.02
CA ALA A 492 -2.15 14.21 -33.35
C ALA A 492 -2.81 15.02 -34.47
N LEU A 493 -4.07 15.43 -34.30
CA LEU A 493 -4.78 16.29 -35.25
C LEU A 493 -4.36 17.76 -35.16
N ALA A 494 -3.94 18.23 -33.99
CA ALA A 494 -3.44 19.57 -33.74
C ALA A 494 -1.95 19.77 -34.11
N GLY A 495 -1.26 18.72 -34.57
CA GLY A 495 0.15 18.78 -34.95
C GLY A 495 1.13 19.03 -33.76
N VAL A 496 0.70 18.73 -32.53
CA VAL A 496 1.49 18.90 -31.28
C VAL A 496 1.75 17.54 -30.63
#